data_12cc9301864514e97762ce452a85f389
#
_entry.id   12cc9301864514e97762ce452a85f389
#
_cell.length_a   1.000
_cell.length_b   1.000
_cell.length_c   1.000
_cell.angle_alpha   90.00
_cell.angle_beta   90.00
_cell.angle_gamma   90.00
#
_symmetry.space_group_name_H-M   'P 1'
#
loop_
_entity.id
_entity.type
_entity.pdbx_description
1 polymer ?
#
loop_
_entity_poly.entity_id
_entity_poly.type
_entity_poly.pdbx_seq_one_letter_code
_entity_poly.pdbx_strand_id
1 'polypeptide(L)'
;MKRDTDISQEVALIWNTANDVLRDIFQRTEYPDIIYPMVLIRRIEGVMIAKTEQLKEELESQLSKVDKKTQEQILNGKILQEIKFNNTSGKTLAIIADEGESSIKNNFIAYLNGYTDNIKMGYVFEELVRKFSEANNAEAGEHYTPREVIDLMTHMLNMDEKAIKDGQLVTIYDPACGSGGMLSAAKEFVEEKINPNAKVVLYGQEVNDKTWAVAQADLLLKGETAYITKGDTLYEDGAAGEQFDFMLSNPPYGKSWKKIQKKVLANSNGRFDVGQPRSSDGQLLFTLHMISKMKPAELGGSAIAIVHNGSPLFSGDAGSGESEIRRYILENDWLETIVALPTELFYNTGIATYIWLIRNNKPKHRKGKIQLINAVDFWKPMKRSLGNKRRRIDETQINEIIQIHKTFDTGPYSKIFELEDFAFRKVFLDLEETDENGNPITEEKEVTVAQNKLNDTLLIKTADEKKRLAELKDKKGKEGEFTFNLNPESELATKHKTADASITIRKALDGNKLGLKASINVPKIVKDTEYIPWKDDKEAFLKKEVEKKWQITKEEKGYEIPFTRHFYVYQPLRQAIEVVYEIGLLEKENTLLMNELGINL
;
A
#
# COMPACT_ATOMS: atom_id res chain seq x y z
N MET A 1 6.58 28.76 10.91
CA MET A 1 7.65 28.69 11.92
C MET A 1 8.91 28.14 11.28
N LYS A 2 10.09 28.72 11.47
CA LYS A 2 11.32 28.27 10.81
C LYS A 2 11.65 26.84 11.24
N ARG A 3 11.42 25.86 10.35
CA ARG A 3 11.84 24.45 10.49
C ARG A 3 13.36 24.24 10.38
N ASP A 4 14.15 25.32 10.36
CA ASP A 4 15.62 25.30 10.21
C ASP A 4 16.37 25.27 11.55
N THR A 5 15.76 24.76 12.61
CA THR A 5 16.53 24.53 13.83
C THR A 5 17.41 23.30 13.60
N ASP A 6 18.70 23.52 13.35
CA ASP A 6 19.66 22.42 13.30
C ASP A 6 19.78 21.79 14.69
N ILE A 7 19.17 20.60 14.85
CA ILE A 7 19.21 19.82 16.08
C ILE A 7 20.24 18.69 16.02
N SER A 8 21.06 18.66 14.98
CA SER A 8 22.01 17.56 14.74
C SER A 8 23.07 17.45 15.84
N GLN A 9 23.46 18.56 16.45
CA GLN A 9 24.40 18.57 17.57
C GLN A 9 23.78 17.95 18.83
N GLU A 10 22.56 18.32 19.16
CA GLU A 10 21.84 17.82 20.33
C GLU A 10 21.56 16.32 20.20
N VAL A 11 21.11 15.89 19.04
CA VAL A 11 20.89 14.47 18.77
C VAL A 11 22.19 13.68 18.82
N ALA A 12 23.27 14.21 18.24
CA ALA A 12 24.59 13.57 18.30
C ALA A 12 25.09 13.47 19.74
N LEU A 13 24.87 14.49 20.57
CA LEU A 13 25.26 14.49 21.96
C LEU A 13 24.52 13.42 22.77
N ILE A 14 23.19 13.33 22.63
CA ILE A 14 22.39 12.28 23.30
C ILE A 14 22.87 10.89 22.84
N TRP A 15 23.07 10.69 21.53
CA TRP A 15 23.52 9.42 21.00
C TRP A 15 24.90 9.01 21.51
N ASN A 16 25.86 9.93 21.51
CA ASN A 16 27.20 9.67 22.00
C ASN A 16 27.20 9.39 23.50
N THR A 17 26.46 10.20 24.28
CA THR A 17 26.26 9.97 25.72
C THR A 17 25.64 8.60 25.99
N ALA A 18 24.61 8.21 25.22
CA ALA A 18 23.99 6.89 25.36
C ALA A 18 25.00 5.77 25.05
N ASN A 19 25.78 5.90 23.98
CA ASN A 19 26.80 4.92 23.66
C ASN A 19 27.88 4.83 24.74
N ASP A 20 28.31 5.96 25.30
CA ASP A 20 29.37 5.96 26.33
C ASP A 20 28.87 5.39 27.67
N VAL A 21 27.61 5.65 28.01
CA VAL A 21 27.02 5.26 29.29
C VAL A 21 26.44 3.85 29.29
N LEU A 22 25.77 3.46 28.21
CA LEU A 22 24.97 2.24 28.16
C LEU A 22 25.70 1.06 27.50
N ARG A 23 26.78 1.32 26.74
CA ARG A 23 27.45 0.33 25.89
C ARG A 23 27.86 -0.97 26.62
N ASP A 24 28.35 -0.83 27.84
CA ASP A 24 28.87 -1.96 28.61
C ASP A 24 27.83 -2.57 29.58
N ILE A 25 26.62 -1.99 29.65
CA ILE A 25 25.56 -2.41 30.55
C ILE A 25 24.37 -2.99 29.79
N PHE A 26 24.06 -2.45 28.63
CA PHE A 26 22.89 -2.82 27.82
C PHE A 26 23.26 -3.09 26.36
N GLN A 27 22.47 -3.94 25.69
CA GLN A 27 22.58 -4.11 24.26
C GLN A 27 22.03 -2.86 23.54
N ARG A 28 22.55 -2.52 22.36
CA ARG A 28 22.10 -1.36 21.58
C ARG A 28 20.59 -1.37 21.29
N THR A 29 20.01 -2.56 21.18
CA THR A 29 18.57 -2.78 21.01
C THR A 29 17.74 -2.38 22.23
N GLU A 30 18.35 -2.30 23.40
CA GLU A 30 17.69 -1.91 24.66
C GLU A 30 17.83 -0.41 24.97
N TYR A 31 18.67 0.33 24.26
CA TYR A 31 18.84 1.78 24.47
C TYR A 31 17.54 2.57 24.37
N PRO A 32 16.63 2.28 23.42
CA PRO A 32 15.36 2.97 23.34
C PRO A 32 14.53 2.85 24.63
N ASP A 33 14.55 1.68 25.26
CA ASP A 33 13.76 1.39 26.46
C ASP A 33 14.20 2.24 27.67
N ILE A 34 15.41 2.78 27.63
CA ILE A 34 15.99 3.64 28.68
C ILE A 34 15.89 5.12 28.30
N ILE A 35 16.30 5.44 27.08
CA ILE A 35 16.46 6.84 26.64
C ILE A 35 15.09 7.49 26.43
N TYR A 36 14.13 6.79 25.80
CA TYR A 36 12.81 7.37 25.53
C TYR A 36 12.09 7.82 26.81
N PRO A 37 11.99 6.99 27.86
CA PRO A 37 11.38 7.44 29.09
C PRO A 37 12.07 8.67 29.71
N MET A 38 13.40 8.72 29.65
CA MET A 38 14.16 9.84 30.21
C MET A 38 13.92 11.14 29.45
N VAL A 39 13.96 11.09 28.12
CA VAL A 39 13.68 12.26 27.27
C VAL A 39 12.22 12.70 27.44
N LEU A 40 11.30 11.76 27.53
CA LEU A 40 9.89 12.02 27.73
C LEU A 40 9.64 12.72 29.09
N ILE A 41 10.19 12.19 30.18
CA ILE A 41 10.05 12.78 31.51
C ILE A 41 10.63 14.21 31.52
N ARG A 42 11.79 14.42 30.95
CA ARG A 42 12.39 15.75 30.84
C ARG A 42 11.52 16.71 30.03
N ARG A 43 10.93 16.23 28.94
CA ARG A 43 10.01 17.03 28.12
C ARG A 43 8.77 17.43 28.91
N ILE A 44 8.13 16.47 29.58
CA ILE A 44 6.98 16.73 30.48
C ILE A 44 7.34 17.78 31.50
N GLU A 45 8.48 17.65 32.16
CA GLU A 45 8.99 18.62 33.14
C GLU A 45 9.16 20.02 32.53
N GLY A 46 9.76 20.09 31.32
CA GLY A 46 9.92 21.36 30.60
C GLY A 46 8.59 22.04 30.27
N VAL A 47 7.61 21.29 29.80
CA VAL A 47 6.23 21.80 29.55
C VAL A 47 5.59 22.32 30.82
N MET A 48 5.73 21.59 31.92
CA MET A 48 5.17 21.99 33.23
C MET A 48 5.82 23.27 33.76
N ILE A 49 7.15 23.37 33.67
CA ILE A 49 7.89 24.56 34.15
C ILE A 49 7.45 25.79 33.35
N ALA A 50 7.49 25.71 31.99
CA ALA A 50 7.10 26.81 31.13
C ALA A 50 5.65 27.26 31.38
N LYS A 51 4.72 26.31 31.54
CA LYS A 51 3.31 26.62 31.81
C LYS A 51 3.14 27.23 33.21
N THR A 52 3.90 26.76 34.19
CA THR A 52 3.87 27.31 35.54
C THR A 52 4.33 28.77 35.56
N GLU A 53 5.39 29.09 34.81
CA GLU A 53 5.86 30.47 34.68
C GLU A 53 4.82 31.36 34.00
N GLN A 54 4.25 30.93 32.89
CA GLN A 54 3.16 31.64 32.21
C GLN A 54 1.99 31.90 33.14
N LEU A 55 1.49 30.88 33.86
CA LEU A 55 0.38 31.02 34.77
C LEU A 55 0.69 31.91 35.97
N LYS A 56 1.95 31.94 36.45
CA LYS A 56 2.38 32.88 37.47
C LYS A 56 2.25 34.32 37.00
N GLU A 57 2.69 34.62 35.77
CA GLU A 57 2.56 35.96 35.19
C GLU A 57 1.08 36.34 35.00
N GLU A 58 0.26 35.46 34.40
CA GLU A 58 -1.17 35.69 34.15
C GLU A 58 -1.99 35.89 35.44
N LEU A 59 -1.63 35.21 36.51
CA LEU A 59 -2.37 35.22 37.76
C LEU A 59 -1.69 36.05 38.86
N GLU A 60 -0.65 36.83 38.58
CA GLU A 60 0.16 37.57 39.54
C GLU A 60 -0.70 38.38 40.53
N SER A 61 -1.71 39.09 40.01
CA SER A 61 -2.62 39.89 40.86
C SER A 61 -3.52 39.07 41.80
N GLN A 62 -3.75 37.80 41.48
CA GLN A 62 -4.52 36.88 42.31
C GLN A 62 -3.62 36.13 43.30
N LEU A 63 -2.47 35.68 42.84
CA LEU A 63 -1.48 34.95 43.65
C LEU A 63 -0.88 35.81 44.74
N SER A 64 -0.64 37.10 44.50
CA SER A 64 -0.11 38.04 45.49
C SER A 64 -1.00 38.26 46.72
N LYS A 65 -2.28 37.88 46.65
CA LYS A 65 -3.27 38.05 47.72
C LYS A 65 -3.44 36.83 48.62
N VAL A 66 -2.79 35.75 48.35
CA VAL A 66 -2.95 34.47 49.06
C VAL A 66 -1.59 33.94 49.55
N ASP A 67 -1.62 33.08 50.56
CA ASP A 67 -0.43 32.44 51.09
C ASP A 67 0.21 31.44 50.08
N LYS A 68 1.48 31.09 50.27
CA LYS A 68 2.25 30.22 49.37
C LYS A 68 1.59 28.87 49.12
N LYS A 69 0.97 28.26 50.11
CA LYS A 69 0.31 26.96 49.95
C LYS A 69 -0.92 27.05 49.07
N THR A 70 -1.69 28.12 49.23
CA THR A 70 -2.84 28.40 48.35
C THR A 70 -2.40 28.77 46.95
N GLN A 71 -1.28 29.51 46.76
CA GLN A 71 -0.68 29.75 45.44
C GLN A 71 -0.34 28.46 44.71
N GLU A 72 0.34 27.53 45.39
CA GLU A 72 0.67 26.22 44.83
C GLU A 72 -0.57 25.41 44.45
N GLN A 73 -1.61 25.41 45.28
CA GLN A 73 -2.86 24.73 44.97
C GLN A 73 -3.56 25.30 43.72
N ILE A 74 -3.61 26.61 43.60
CA ILE A 74 -4.20 27.29 42.43
C ILE A 74 -3.40 26.97 41.18
N LEU A 75 -2.07 27.09 41.20
CA LEU A 75 -1.21 26.78 40.07
C LEU A 75 -1.32 25.31 39.66
N ASN A 76 -1.23 24.39 40.62
CA ASN A 76 -1.35 22.96 40.33
C ASN A 76 -2.70 22.60 39.72
N GLY A 77 -3.78 23.17 40.22
CA GLY A 77 -5.12 22.97 39.68
C GLY A 77 -5.26 23.49 38.22
N LYS A 78 -4.71 24.68 37.96
CA LYS A 78 -4.70 25.27 36.61
C LYS A 78 -3.83 24.50 35.64
N ILE A 79 -2.62 24.11 36.02
CA ILE A 79 -1.73 23.26 35.21
C ILE A 79 -2.44 21.97 34.81
N LEU A 80 -3.07 21.27 35.77
CA LEU A 80 -3.79 20.03 35.52
C LEU A 80 -4.96 20.21 34.53
N GLN A 81 -5.66 21.35 34.60
CA GLN A 81 -6.75 21.66 33.67
C GLN A 81 -6.26 21.90 32.25
N GLU A 82 -5.12 22.59 32.08
CA GLU A 82 -4.64 23.04 30.77
C GLU A 82 -3.78 22.01 30.07
N ILE A 83 -2.88 21.32 30.76
CA ILE A 83 -1.96 20.36 30.16
C ILE A 83 -2.21 18.90 30.54
N LYS A 84 -3.24 18.63 31.36
CA LYS A 84 -3.70 17.30 31.78
C LYS A 84 -2.67 16.41 32.51
N PHE A 85 -1.54 16.96 32.91
CA PHE A 85 -0.55 16.29 33.77
C PHE A 85 0.10 17.29 34.72
N ASN A 86 0.58 16.79 35.86
CA ASN A 86 1.26 17.59 36.85
C ASN A 86 2.17 16.70 37.71
N ASN A 87 3.26 17.26 38.19
CA ASN A 87 4.15 16.61 39.16
C ASN A 87 4.00 17.29 40.54
N THR A 88 3.34 16.62 41.46
CA THR A 88 3.08 17.13 42.82
C THR A 88 4.23 16.81 43.80
N SER A 89 5.30 16.13 43.35
CA SER A 89 6.43 15.74 44.21
C SER A 89 7.32 16.93 44.63
N GLY A 90 7.18 18.08 43.98
CA GLY A 90 8.08 19.23 44.18
C GLY A 90 9.53 18.99 43.74
N LYS A 91 9.80 17.83 43.12
CA LYS A 91 11.14 17.46 42.63
C LYS A 91 11.21 17.61 41.12
N THR A 92 12.39 17.96 40.64
CA THR A 92 12.74 17.97 39.21
C THR A 92 13.80 16.92 38.97
N LEU A 93 14.02 16.55 37.71
CA LEU A 93 15.13 15.66 37.31
C LEU A 93 16.47 16.24 37.78
N ALA A 94 16.62 17.56 37.80
CA ALA A 94 17.79 18.24 38.32
C ALA A 94 18.00 17.98 39.81
N ILE A 95 16.96 18.18 40.63
CA ILE A 95 17.00 17.92 42.08
C ILE A 95 17.32 16.45 42.37
N ILE A 96 16.67 15.51 41.64
CA ILE A 96 16.90 14.08 41.82
C ILE A 96 18.33 13.70 41.46
N ALA A 97 18.90 14.37 40.47
CA ALA A 97 20.28 14.14 40.04
C ALA A 97 21.29 14.61 41.09
N ASP A 98 21.03 15.72 41.75
CA ASP A 98 21.90 16.26 42.80
C ASP A 98 21.90 15.39 44.08
N GLU A 99 20.86 14.57 44.26
CA GLU A 99 20.77 13.62 45.37
C GLU A 99 21.48 12.28 45.07
N GLY A 100 22.00 12.05 43.89
CA GLY A 100 22.53 10.75 43.45
C GLY A 100 23.98 10.75 43.00
N GLU A 101 24.75 9.71 43.33
CA GLU A 101 26.22 9.61 43.26
C GLU A 101 26.85 9.21 41.94
N SER A 102 26.26 9.19 40.79
CA SER A 102 26.96 8.73 39.58
C SER A 102 27.25 9.87 38.59
N SER A 103 28.52 10.03 38.18
CA SER A 103 28.97 11.00 37.18
C SER A 103 28.22 10.88 35.85
N ILE A 104 27.90 9.68 35.46
CA ILE A 104 27.15 9.31 34.24
C ILE A 104 25.73 9.88 34.30
N LYS A 105 25.06 9.66 35.39
CA LYS A 105 23.71 10.15 35.67
C LYS A 105 23.68 11.68 35.63
N ASN A 106 24.65 12.32 36.28
CA ASN A 106 24.75 13.79 36.37
C ASN A 106 24.98 14.43 35.00
N ASN A 107 25.87 13.89 34.19
CA ASN A 107 26.15 14.40 32.84
C ASN A 107 24.95 14.31 31.92
N PHE A 108 24.25 13.19 31.94
CA PHE A 108 23.06 13.00 31.12
C PHE A 108 21.91 13.94 31.52
N ILE A 109 21.71 14.12 32.82
CA ILE A 109 20.67 14.99 33.35
C ILE A 109 21.02 16.48 33.16
N ALA A 110 22.27 16.87 33.35
CA ALA A 110 22.71 18.23 33.07
C ALA A 110 22.46 18.62 31.60
N TYR A 111 22.67 17.67 30.70
CA TYR A 111 22.35 17.88 29.29
C TYR A 111 20.85 18.06 29.06
N LEU A 112 20.01 17.20 29.62
CA LEU A 112 18.54 17.32 29.51
C LEU A 112 18.04 18.65 30.10
N ASN A 113 18.69 19.16 31.13
CA ASN A 113 18.39 20.47 31.72
C ASN A 113 18.70 21.66 30.80
N GLY A 114 19.57 21.48 29.83
CA GLY A 114 19.90 22.49 28.82
C GLY A 114 18.78 22.77 27.81
N TYR A 115 17.77 21.92 27.73
CA TYR A 115 16.64 22.08 26.82
C TYR A 115 15.49 22.78 27.52
N THR A 116 15.29 24.04 27.19
CA THR A 116 14.21 24.87 27.74
C THR A 116 13.05 25.10 26.77
N ASP A 117 13.27 24.91 25.47
CA ASP A 117 12.27 25.12 24.42
C ASP A 117 11.48 23.83 24.13
N ASN A 118 10.17 23.89 24.33
CA ASN A 118 9.25 22.78 24.13
C ASN A 118 9.25 22.24 22.70
N ILE A 119 9.28 23.12 21.71
CA ILE A 119 9.24 22.75 20.28
C ILE A 119 10.55 22.04 19.90
N LYS A 120 11.69 22.60 20.30
CA LYS A 120 13.01 22.01 20.03
C LYS A 120 13.13 20.59 20.60
N MET A 121 12.62 20.34 21.81
CA MET A 121 12.65 19.00 22.40
C MET A 121 11.77 17.99 21.65
N GLY A 122 10.62 18.40 21.12
CA GLY A 122 9.80 17.54 20.26
C GLY A 122 10.55 17.06 19.02
N TYR A 123 11.28 17.93 18.35
CA TYR A 123 12.12 17.55 17.19
C TYR A 123 13.31 16.66 17.58
N VAL A 124 13.93 16.91 18.73
CA VAL A 124 15.01 16.04 19.25
C VAL A 124 14.46 14.63 19.50
N PHE A 125 13.29 14.53 20.12
CA PHE A 125 12.65 13.24 20.41
C PHE A 125 12.34 12.47 19.12
N GLU A 126 11.74 13.13 18.14
CA GLU A 126 11.43 12.53 16.83
C GLU A 126 12.72 12.05 16.12
N GLU A 127 13.79 12.83 16.14
CA GLU A 127 15.06 12.45 15.52
C GLU A 127 15.76 11.30 16.26
N LEU A 128 15.62 11.22 17.59
CA LEU A 128 16.12 10.08 18.37
C LEU A 128 15.34 8.82 18.05
N VAL A 129 14.00 8.88 17.99
CA VAL A 129 13.14 7.75 17.56
C VAL A 129 13.60 7.24 16.19
N ARG A 130 13.82 8.15 15.24
CA ARG A 130 14.33 7.81 13.91
C ARG A 130 15.68 7.09 13.97
N LYS A 131 16.66 7.64 14.71
CA LYS A 131 18.01 7.04 14.83
C LYS A 131 18.00 5.67 15.48
N PHE A 132 17.17 5.47 16.50
CA PHE A 132 17.07 4.17 17.15
C PHE A 132 16.39 3.13 16.24
N SER A 133 15.38 3.54 15.47
CA SER A 133 14.75 2.67 14.47
C SER A 133 15.75 2.25 13.37
N GLU A 134 16.62 3.16 12.93
CA GLU A 134 17.69 2.84 11.97
C GLU A 134 18.75 1.90 12.57
N ALA A 135 19.14 2.11 13.82
CA ALA A 135 20.20 1.33 14.48
C ALA A 135 19.76 -0.11 14.78
N ASN A 136 18.46 -0.33 15.02
CA ASN A 136 17.91 -1.64 15.40
C ASN A 136 17.50 -2.51 14.21
N ASN A 137 17.80 -2.10 12.95
CA ASN A 137 17.37 -2.84 11.76
C ASN A 137 15.90 -3.28 11.90
N ALA A 138 15.02 -2.33 12.24
CA ALA A 138 13.59 -2.63 12.42
C ALA A 138 13.11 -3.52 11.27
N GLU A 139 12.40 -4.59 11.61
CA GLU A 139 11.88 -5.56 10.64
C GLU A 139 11.23 -4.83 9.46
N ALA A 140 11.29 -5.42 8.27
CA ALA A 140 10.88 -4.82 6.98
C ALA A 140 9.43 -4.26 6.92
N GLY A 141 8.69 -4.27 8.02
CA GLY A 141 7.34 -3.74 8.17
C GLY A 141 7.21 -2.43 8.96
N GLU A 142 8.29 -1.96 9.62
CA GLU A 142 8.24 -0.73 10.43
C GLU A 142 8.99 0.38 9.69
N HIS A 143 8.37 0.94 8.64
CA HIS A 143 8.97 1.98 7.80
C HIS A 143 8.66 3.36 8.37
N TYR A 144 9.69 4.04 8.85
CA TYR A 144 9.60 5.48 9.11
C TYR A 144 9.44 6.22 7.77
N THR A 145 8.41 7.04 7.66
CA THR A 145 8.16 7.79 6.42
C THR A 145 9.01 9.06 6.38
N PRO A 146 9.80 9.29 5.32
CA PRO A 146 10.60 10.50 5.18
C PRO A 146 9.72 11.77 5.20
N ARG A 147 10.20 12.83 5.85
CA ARG A 147 9.44 14.10 5.97
C ARG A 147 9.05 14.69 4.64
N GLU A 148 9.92 14.67 3.65
CA GLU A 148 9.63 15.16 2.30
C GLU A 148 8.50 14.39 1.62
N VAL A 149 8.32 13.10 1.93
CA VAL A 149 7.18 12.30 1.45
C VAL A 149 5.90 12.72 2.17
N ILE A 150 5.98 12.91 3.49
CA ILE A 150 4.86 13.39 4.29
C ILE A 150 4.40 14.78 3.81
N ASP A 151 5.35 15.69 3.61
CA ASP A 151 5.07 17.03 3.10
C ASP A 151 4.40 16.99 1.73
N LEU A 152 4.91 16.16 0.81
CA LEU A 152 4.30 15.97 -0.51
C LEU A 152 2.88 15.42 -0.40
N MET A 153 2.66 14.36 0.39
CA MET A 153 1.34 13.76 0.60
C MET A 153 0.35 14.78 1.17
N THR A 154 0.77 15.52 2.16
CA THR A 154 -0.06 16.53 2.84
C THR A 154 -0.50 17.63 1.88
N HIS A 155 0.42 18.16 1.07
CA HIS A 155 0.10 19.16 0.05
C HIS A 155 -0.83 18.61 -1.03
N MET A 156 -0.63 17.35 -1.44
CA MET A 156 -1.43 16.72 -2.49
C MET A 156 -2.85 16.36 -2.05
N LEU A 157 -3.13 16.29 -0.74
CA LEU A 157 -4.51 16.15 -0.25
C LEU A 157 -5.39 17.33 -0.59
N ASN A 158 -4.80 18.44 -1.10
CA ASN A 158 -5.51 19.67 -1.48
C ASN A 158 -6.45 20.14 -0.38
N MET A 159 -5.96 20.14 0.86
CA MET A 159 -6.73 20.59 2.03
C MET A 159 -7.15 22.06 1.90
N ASP A 160 -6.39 22.85 1.13
CA ASP A 160 -6.66 24.25 0.79
C ASP A 160 -7.89 24.43 -0.10
N GLU A 161 -8.31 23.42 -0.85
CA GLU A 161 -9.54 23.46 -1.66
C GLU A 161 -10.81 23.36 -0.79
N LYS A 162 -10.71 22.81 0.43
CA LYS A 162 -11.79 22.92 1.42
C LYS A 162 -11.68 24.28 2.09
N ALA A 163 -12.70 25.11 1.92
CA ALA A 163 -12.81 26.38 2.65
C ALA A 163 -13.03 26.10 4.16
N ILE A 164 -11.95 25.76 4.87
CA ILE A 164 -11.99 25.49 6.30
C ILE A 164 -12.22 26.80 7.05
N LYS A 165 -13.33 26.89 7.76
CA LYS A 165 -13.75 28.08 8.51
C LYS A 165 -13.15 28.09 9.91
N ASP A 166 -13.13 29.27 10.53
CA ASP A 166 -12.74 29.43 11.94
C ASP A 166 -13.58 28.53 12.84
N GLY A 167 -12.90 27.80 13.72
CA GLY A 167 -13.53 26.87 14.65
C GLY A 167 -14.11 25.60 14.02
N GLN A 168 -13.97 25.43 12.71
CA GLN A 168 -14.42 24.21 12.04
C GLN A 168 -13.59 23.02 12.49
N LEU A 169 -14.29 21.93 12.83
CA LEU A 169 -13.66 20.65 13.15
C LEU A 169 -13.13 19.99 11.86
N VAL A 170 -11.85 19.64 11.87
CA VAL A 170 -11.17 18.89 10.83
C VAL A 170 -10.62 17.62 11.44
N THR A 171 -10.97 16.47 10.90
CA THR A 171 -10.53 15.16 11.36
C THR A 171 -9.50 14.56 10.43
N ILE A 172 -8.37 14.12 10.99
CA ILE A 172 -7.27 13.50 10.23
C ILE A 172 -7.00 12.10 10.81
N TYR A 173 -6.85 11.09 9.95
CA TYR A 173 -6.69 9.69 10.35
C TYR A 173 -5.52 8.99 9.67
N ASP A 174 -4.78 8.18 10.44
CA ASP A 174 -3.76 7.24 9.94
C ASP A 174 -3.97 5.86 10.58
N PRO A 175 -4.38 4.83 9.81
CA PRO A 175 -4.61 3.46 10.30
C PRO A 175 -3.32 2.68 10.65
N ALA A 176 -2.14 3.21 10.32
CA ALA A 176 -0.83 2.63 10.61
C ALA A 176 0.15 3.74 11.00
N CYS A 177 -0.21 4.49 12.04
CA CYS A 177 0.34 5.82 12.31
C CYS A 177 1.81 5.83 12.78
N GLY A 178 2.38 4.67 13.10
CA GLY A 178 3.74 4.62 13.62
C GLY A 178 3.91 5.54 14.83
N SER A 179 4.90 6.41 14.80
CA SER A 179 5.15 7.42 15.82
C SER A 179 4.25 8.67 15.74
N GLY A 180 3.26 8.70 14.85
CA GLY A 180 2.34 9.83 14.70
C GLY A 180 2.87 11.00 13.85
N GLY A 181 4.04 10.85 13.23
CA GLY A 181 4.69 11.94 12.49
C GLY A 181 3.88 12.49 11.31
N MET A 182 3.13 11.64 10.57
CA MET A 182 2.23 12.08 9.51
C MET A 182 1.05 12.88 10.05
N LEU A 183 0.49 12.46 11.17
CA LEU A 183 -0.62 13.15 11.82
C LEU A 183 -0.23 14.56 12.25
N SER A 184 0.92 14.70 12.95
CA SER A 184 1.45 16.01 13.35
C SER A 184 1.71 16.92 12.16
N ALA A 185 2.39 16.43 11.13
CA ALA A 185 2.69 17.23 9.95
C ALA A 185 1.43 17.70 9.21
N ALA A 186 0.42 16.84 9.09
CA ALA A 186 -0.85 17.20 8.47
C ALA A 186 -1.60 18.27 9.28
N LYS A 187 -1.58 18.19 10.62
CA LYS A 187 -2.14 19.24 11.48
C LYS A 187 -1.39 20.56 11.31
N GLU A 188 -0.05 20.54 11.42
CA GLU A 188 0.79 21.73 11.20
C GLU A 188 0.45 22.40 9.85
N PHE A 189 0.27 21.60 8.80
CA PHE A 189 -0.10 22.14 7.48
C PHE A 189 -1.46 22.85 7.50
N VAL A 190 -2.47 22.27 8.14
CA VAL A 190 -3.79 22.92 8.26
C VAL A 190 -3.68 24.25 9.02
N GLU A 191 -3.00 24.24 10.16
CA GLU A 191 -2.89 25.42 11.03
C GLU A 191 -1.99 26.52 10.44
N GLU A 192 -0.88 26.16 9.77
CA GLU A 192 0.07 27.16 9.25
C GLU A 192 -0.28 27.65 7.84
N LYS A 193 -0.85 26.80 6.98
CA LYS A 193 -1.05 27.10 5.56
C LYS A 193 -2.49 27.36 5.17
N ILE A 194 -3.46 26.86 5.96
CA ILE A 194 -4.88 26.95 5.59
C ILE A 194 -5.64 27.85 6.54
N ASN A 195 -5.75 27.49 7.79
CA ASN A 195 -6.47 28.27 8.80
C ASN A 195 -5.96 27.99 10.22
N PRO A 196 -5.29 28.96 10.88
CA PRO A 196 -4.79 28.79 12.24
C PRO A 196 -5.88 28.63 13.31
N ASN A 197 -7.13 28.99 12.97
CA ASN A 197 -8.27 28.88 13.88
C ASN A 197 -9.09 27.59 13.65
N ALA A 198 -8.64 26.68 12.80
CA ALA A 198 -9.27 25.37 12.62
C ALA A 198 -9.11 24.51 13.88
N LYS A 199 -10.09 23.67 14.18
CA LYS A 199 -10.00 22.69 15.27
C LYS A 199 -9.61 21.33 14.66
N VAL A 200 -8.32 21.02 14.67
CA VAL A 200 -7.83 19.76 14.14
C VAL A 200 -7.83 18.69 15.22
N VAL A 201 -8.41 17.54 14.91
CA VAL A 201 -8.41 16.34 15.77
C VAL A 201 -7.79 15.19 15.02
N LEU A 202 -6.80 14.58 15.65
CA LEU A 202 -6.00 13.50 15.10
C LEU A 202 -6.50 12.14 15.57
N TYR A 203 -6.62 11.20 14.65
CA TYR A 203 -6.95 9.82 14.93
C TYR A 203 -5.87 8.92 14.37
N GLY A 204 -5.49 7.87 15.09
CA GLY A 204 -4.49 6.93 14.61
C GLY A 204 -4.68 5.55 15.21
N GLN A 205 -4.07 4.57 14.57
CA GLN A 205 -3.97 3.23 15.12
C GLN A 205 -2.58 2.65 14.86
N GLU A 206 -2.04 1.96 15.87
CA GLU A 206 -0.72 1.34 15.81
C GLU A 206 -0.75 -0.02 16.52
N VAL A 207 -0.19 -1.03 15.86
CA VAL A 207 -0.17 -2.42 16.36
C VAL A 207 0.97 -2.68 17.34
N ASN A 208 2.10 -2.00 17.15
CA ASN A 208 3.29 -2.18 17.98
C ASN A 208 3.16 -1.38 19.28
N ASP A 209 3.26 -2.06 20.43
CA ASP A 209 3.10 -1.47 21.76
C ASP A 209 4.06 -0.31 22.02
N LYS A 210 5.32 -0.45 21.65
CA LYS A 210 6.36 0.56 21.89
C LYS A 210 6.13 1.79 20.99
N THR A 211 5.86 1.54 19.72
CA THR A 211 5.61 2.60 18.73
C THR A 211 4.32 3.36 19.06
N TRP A 212 3.27 2.64 19.48
CA TRP A 212 2.04 3.26 19.97
C TRP A 212 2.29 4.18 21.18
N ALA A 213 3.07 3.72 22.17
CA ALA A 213 3.42 4.53 23.35
C ALA A 213 4.21 5.78 22.95
N VAL A 214 5.12 5.66 21.98
CA VAL A 214 5.88 6.80 21.41
C VAL A 214 4.94 7.81 20.75
N ALA A 215 3.99 7.34 19.93
CA ALA A 215 3.01 8.21 19.28
C ALA A 215 2.15 8.99 20.29
N GLN A 216 1.64 8.29 21.30
CA GLN A 216 0.89 8.91 22.40
C GLN A 216 1.70 10.00 23.10
N ALA A 217 2.95 9.68 23.42
CA ALA A 217 3.84 10.61 24.11
C ALA A 217 4.18 11.84 23.27
N ASP A 218 4.54 11.66 22.00
CA ASP A 218 4.92 12.77 21.10
C ASP A 218 3.74 13.73 20.88
N LEU A 219 2.56 13.19 20.58
CA LEU A 219 1.36 13.99 20.35
C LEU A 219 0.91 14.72 21.61
N LEU A 220 0.97 14.06 22.78
CA LEU A 220 0.68 14.70 24.06
C LEU A 220 1.65 15.86 24.34
N LEU A 221 2.94 15.67 24.09
CA LEU A 221 3.98 16.67 24.33
C LEU A 221 3.88 17.89 23.41
N LYS A 222 3.36 17.68 22.21
CA LYS A 222 3.05 18.76 21.25
C LYS A 222 1.74 19.49 21.60
N GLY A 223 1.01 19.01 22.62
CA GLY A 223 -0.28 19.56 23.00
C GLY A 223 -1.41 19.22 22.01
N GLU A 224 -1.24 18.14 21.25
CA GLU A 224 -2.17 17.74 20.21
C GLU A 224 -3.43 17.09 20.79
N THR A 225 -4.59 17.39 20.19
CA THR A 225 -5.82 16.62 20.45
C THR A 225 -5.80 15.37 19.58
N ALA A 226 -5.43 14.23 20.17
CA ALA A 226 -5.21 12.99 19.43
C ALA A 226 -5.85 11.79 20.14
N TYR A 227 -6.41 10.88 19.34
CA TYR A 227 -6.97 9.58 19.74
C TYR A 227 -6.20 8.48 19.03
N ILE A 228 -5.19 7.92 19.69
CA ILE A 228 -4.35 6.85 19.12
C ILE A 228 -4.72 5.53 19.79
N THR A 229 -5.32 4.64 19.02
CA THR A 229 -5.74 3.32 19.46
C THR A 229 -4.63 2.30 19.26
N LYS A 230 -4.44 1.41 20.25
CA LYS A 230 -3.56 0.26 20.12
C LYS A 230 -4.33 -0.91 19.53
N GLY A 231 -3.73 -1.62 18.56
CA GLY A 231 -4.30 -2.84 17.97
C GLY A 231 -4.10 -2.94 16.47
N ASP A 232 -4.39 -4.12 15.93
CA ASP A 232 -4.28 -4.36 14.49
C ASP A 232 -5.54 -3.87 13.76
N THR A 233 -5.38 -2.80 13.00
CA THR A 233 -6.43 -2.11 12.25
C THR A 233 -7.29 -3.03 11.38
N LEU A 234 -6.72 -4.11 10.88
CA LEU A 234 -7.42 -4.99 9.94
C LEU A 234 -8.51 -5.82 10.63
N TYR A 235 -8.37 -6.19 11.91
CA TYR A 235 -9.36 -6.97 12.65
C TYR A 235 -9.81 -6.38 13.99
N GLU A 236 -9.17 -5.28 14.43
CA GLU A 236 -9.52 -4.54 15.66
C GLU A 236 -9.71 -3.07 15.29
N ASP A 237 -10.79 -2.74 14.57
CA ASP A 237 -11.06 -1.38 14.10
C ASP A 237 -11.28 -0.40 15.25
N GLY A 238 -10.22 0.28 15.67
CA GLY A 238 -10.24 1.26 16.75
C GLY A 238 -10.99 2.56 16.45
N ALA A 239 -11.36 2.77 15.18
CA ALA A 239 -12.15 3.90 14.72
C ALA A 239 -13.52 3.45 14.17
N ALA A 240 -14.10 2.39 14.76
CA ALA A 240 -15.38 1.85 14.30
C ALA A 240 -16.48 2.93 14.39
N GLY A 241 -17.20 3.16 13.28
CA GLY A 241 -18.25 4.18 13.18
C GLY A 241 -17.76 5.60 12.90
N GLU A 242 -16.46 5.86 12.97
CA GLU A 242 -15.89 7.18 12.66
C GLU A 242 -15.68 7.37 11.16
N GLN A 243 -15.77 8.63 10.72
CA GLN A 243 -15.48 9.07 9.34
C GLN A 243 -14.61 10.33 9.38
N PHE A 244 -13.67 10.43 8.45
CA PHE A 244 -12.63 11.44 8.49
C PHE A 244 -12.63 12.36 7.25
N ASP A 245 -12.19 13.61 7.43
CA ASP A 245 -12.01 14.56 6.32
C ASP A 245 -10.80 14.20 5.48
N PHE A 246 -9.69 13.91 6.14
CA PHE A 246 -8.41 13.61 5.51
C PHE A 246 -7.80 12.36 6.12
N MET A 247 -7.16 11.55 5.28
CA MET A 247 -6.48 10.35 5.73
C MET A 247 -5.14 10.24 5.02
N LEU A 248 -4.09 9.94 5.80
CA LEU A 248 -2.74 9.69 5.29
C LEU A 248 -2.25 8.38 5.86
N SER A 249 -1.56 7.57 5.06
CA SER A 249 -0.92 6.37 5.59
C SER A 249 0.26 5.91 4.74
N ASN A 250 1.25 5.33 5.41
CA ASN A 250 2.28 4.50 4.81
C ASN A 250 2.20 3.11 5.46
N PRO A 251 1.22 2.27 5.06
CA PRO A 251 1.03 0.97 5.67
C PRO A 251 2.17 0.00 5.33
N PRO A 252 2.34 -1.08 6.10
CA PRO A 252 3.33 -2.09 5.78
C PRO A 252 2.99 -2.79 4.46
N TYR A 253 3.91 -2.78 3.49
CA TYR A 253 3.79 -3.46 2.21
C TYR A 253 4.68 -4.69 2.12
N GLY A 254 4.23 -5.68 1.33
CA GLY A 254 4.91 -6.98 1.21
C GLY A 254 4.79 -7.85 2.47
N LYS A 255 3.96 -7.47 3.45
CA LYS A 255 3.75 -8.22 4.69
C LYS A 255 2.58 -9.20 4.53
N SER A 256 2.86 -10.48 4.82
CA SER A 256 1.82 -11.52 4.76
C SER A 256 0.81 -11.39 5.89
N TRP A 257 -0.47 -11.38 5.53
CA TRP A 257 -1.59 -11.39 6.47
C TRP A 257 -2.25 -12.78 6.63
N LYS A 258 -1.65 -13.82 6.03
CA LYS A 258 -2.15 -15.20 6.05
C LYS A 258 -2.45 -15.72 7.46
N LYS A 259 -1.60 -15.39 8.44
CA LYS A 259 -1.77 -15.84 9.84
C LYS A 259 -3.01 -15.24 10.51
N ILE A 260 -3.38 -14.02 10.14
CA ILE A 260 -4.53 -13.29 10.71
C ILE A 260 -5.77 -13.32 9.82
N GLN A 261 -5.71 -13.92 8.62
CA GLN A 261 -6.76 -13.89 7.61
C GLN A 261 -8.14 -14.24 8.16
N LYS A 262 -8.25 -15.31 8.93
CA LYS A 262 -9.53 -15.72 9.55
C LYS A 262 -10.10 -14.65 10.48
N LYS A 263 -9.24 -13.99 11.28
CA LYS A 263 -9.65 -12.90 12.17
C LYS A 263 -10.09 -11.66 11.38
N VAL A 264 -9.32 -11.29 10.35
CA VAL A 264 -9.62 -10.16 9.46
C VAL A 264 -10.99 -10.33 8.81
N LEU A 265 -11.26 -11.51 8.23
CA LEU A 265 -12.53 -11.77 7.56
C LEU A 265 -13.72 -11.85 8.54
N ALA A 266 -13.52 -12.45 9.73
CA ALA A 266 -14.56 -12.53 10.75
C ALA A 266 -14.96 -11.15 11.34
N ASN A 267 -14.05 -10.19 11.32
CA ASN A 267 -14.24 -8.85 11.89
C ASN A 267 -14.22 -7.74 10.81
N SER A 268 -14.46 -8.10 9.55
CA SER A 268 -14.39 -7.16 8.42
C SER A 268 -15.48 -6.10 8.45
N ASN A 269 -16.65 -6.42 9.00
CA ASN A 269 -17.85 -5.57 8.94
C ASN A 269 -18.13 -5.05 7.51
N GLY A 270 -17.91 -5.90 6.50
CA GLY A 270 -18.11 -5.57 5.09
C GLY A 270 -16.96 -4.78 4.42
N ARG A 271 -15.95 -4.34 5.17
CA ARG A 271 -14.85 -3.51 4.61
C ARG A 271 -14.08 -4.17 3.47
N PHE A 272 -14.03 -5.50 3.43
CA PHE A 272 -13.23 -6.30 2.50
C PHE A 272 -14.06 -7.19 1.56
N ASP A 273 -15.37 -6.96 1.48
CA ASP A 273 -16.28 -7.79 0.67
C ASP A 273 -16.08 -7.60 -0.84
N VAL A 274 -15.55 -6.45 -1.23
CA VAL A 274 -15.22 -6.12 -2.63
C VAL A 274 -14.18 -7.07 -3.22
N GLY A 275 -13.20 -7.48 -2.41
CA GLY A 275 -12.13 -8.37 -2.82
C GLY A 275 -11.06 -8.48 -1.76
N GLN A 276 -10.29 -9.55 -1.83
CA GLN A 276 -9.19 -9.82 -0.92
C GLN A 276 -7.90 -9.90 -1.71
N PRO A 277 -6.87 -9.12 -1.35
CA PRO A 277 -5.57 -9.25 -1.99
C PRO A 277 -4.94 -10.58 -1.62
N ARG A 278 -3.92 -10.99 -2.38
CA ARG A 278 -3.15 -12.19 -2.06
C ARG A 278 -2.66 -12.18 -0.61
N SER A 279 -2.65 -13.34 0.01
CA SER A 279 -2.29 -13.46 1.45
C SER A 279 -0.84 -13.09 1.78
N SER A 280 0.03 -12.99 0.78
CA SER A 280 1.43 -12.54 0.94
C SER A 280 1.61 -11.03 1.03
N ASP A 281 0.58 -10.23 0.66
CA ASP A 281 0.66 -8.77 0.64
C ASP A 281 -0.70 -8.14 0.98
N GLY A 282 -0.81 -7.59 2.18
CA GLY A 282 -2.06 -7.03 2.72
C GLY A 282 -2.26 -5.52 2.50
N GLN A 283 -1.39 -4.82 1.78
CA GLN A 283 -1.43 -3.36 1.71
C GLN A 283 -2.76 -2.77 1.18
N LEU A 284 -3.43 -3.44 0.22
CA LEU A 284 -4.74 -3.00 -0.28
C LEU A 284 -5.88 -3.13 0.74
N LEU A 285 -5.71 -3.94 1.80
CA LEU A 285 -6.69 -3.97 2.91
C LEU A 285 -6.71 -2.63 3.66
N PHE A 286 -5.56 -1.97 3.82
CA PHE A 286 -5.51 -0.63 4.40
C PHE A 286 -6.21 0.40 3.51
N THR A 287 -6.06 0.30 2.19
CA THR A 287 -6.81 1.15 1.25
C THR A 287 -8.31 0.97 1.40
N LEU A 288 -8.79 -0.28 1.41
CA LEU A 288 -10.22 -0.58 1.62
C LEU A 288 -10.71 -0.11 3.00
N HIS A 289 -9.89 -0.27 4.04
CA HIS A 289 -10.21 0.23 5.36
C HIS A 289 -10.38 1.76 5.36
N MET A 290 -9.43 2.50 4.77
CA MET A 290 -9.53 3.96 4.68
C MET A 290 -10.74 4.39 3.83
N ILE A 291 -11.04 3.71 2.73
CA ILE A 291 -12.23 3.96 1.92
C ILE A 291 -13.51 3.78 2.75
N SER A 292 -13.57 2.77 3.62
CA SER A 292 -14.72 2.55 4.50
C SER A 292 -14.94 3.66 5.53
N LYS A 293 -13.92 4.52 5.75
CA LYS A 293 -13.93 5.66 6.66
C LYS A 293 -14.18 7.00 5.95
N MET A 294 -14.47 6.99 4.66
CA MET A 294 -14.78 8.22 3.94
C MET A 294 -16.14 8.78 4.35
N LYS A 295 -16.21 10.08 4.54
CA LYS A 295 -17.47 10.83 4.65
C LYS A 295 -18.23 10.77 3.33
N PRO A 296 -19.56 10.72 3.33
CA PRO A 296 -20.35 10.88 2.11
C PRO A 296 -19.97 12.16 1.34
N ALA A 297 -20.00 12.09 0.01
CA ALA A 297 -19.64 13.23 -0.85
C ALA A 297 -20.53 14.47 -0.59
N GLU A 298 -21.78 14.25 -0.24
CA GLU A 298 -22.77 15.29 0.10
C GLU A 298 -22.40 16.05 1.39
N LEU A 299 -21.64 15.41 2.30
CA LEU A 299 -21.13 16.01 3.53
C LEU A 299 -19.71 16.57 3.36
N GLY A 300 -19.28 16.80 2.10
CA GLY A 300 -17.97 17.35 1.77
C GLY A 300 -16.92 16.30 1.41
N GLY A 301 -17.26 15.02 1.52
CA GLY A 301 -16.37 13.90 1.15
C GLY A 301 -15.05 13.84 1.91
N SER A 302 -14.18 12.96 1.46
CA SER A 302 -12.86 12.72 2.05
C SER A 302 -11.76 12.68 0.99
N ALA A 303 -10.53 12.95 1.42
CA ALA A 303 -9.34 12.75 0.62
C ALA A 303 -8.35 11.83 1.36
N ILE A 304 -7.77 10.89 0.64
CA ILE A 304 -6.82 9.90 1.12
C ILE A 304 -5.52 10.05 0.34
N ALA A 305 -4.37 10.07 1.03
CA ALA A 305 -3.06 9.89 0.44
C ALA A 305 -2.42 8.64 1.08
N ILE A 306 -2.16 7.62 0.28
CA ILE A 306 -1.60 6.37 0.76
C ILE A 306 -0.39 5.95 -0.07
N VAL A 307 0.67 5.50 0.61
CA VAL A 307 1.88 4.99 -0.06
C VAL A 307 1.73 3.49 -0.29
N HIS A 308 2.05 3.07 -1.51
CA HIS A 308 2.11 1.68 -1.91
C HIS A 308 3.44 1.35 -2.61
N ASN A 309 3.83 0.08 -2.62
CA ASN A 309 4.81 -0.40 -3.59
C ASN A 309 4.13 -0.61 -4.97
N GLY A 310 4.87 -1.10 -5.97
CA GLY A 310 4.31 -1.30 -7.32
C GLY A 310 3.25 -2.41 -7.44
N SER A 311 3.18 -3.33 -6.49
CA SER A 311 2.31 -4.51 -6.56
C SER A 311 0.82 -4.18 -6.76
N PRO A 312 0.19 -3.24 -6.05
CA PRO A 312 -1.21 -2.86 -6.23
C PRO A 312 -1.58 -2.38 -7.63
N LEU A 313 -0.63 -1.92 -8.41
CA LEU A 313 -0.86 -1.42 -9.77
C LEU A 313 -1.25 -2.52 -10.75
N PHE A 314 -0.63 -3.70 -10.64
CA PHE A 314 -0.74 -4.75 -11.66
C PHE A 314 -1.02 -6.16 -11.10
N SER A 315 -0.90 -6.38 -9.78
CA SER A 315 -1.13 -7.72 -9.22
C SER A 315 -2.58 -8.16 -9.33
N GLY A 316 -2.76 -9.48 -9.44
CA GLY A 316 -4.08 -10.08 -9.56
C GLY A 316 -4.64 -9.98 -10.97
N ASP A 317 -5.18 -11.09 -11.41
CA ASP A 317 -5.81 -11.26 -12.73
C ASP A 317 -7.27 -10.80 -12.70
N ALA A 318 -7.94 -10.70 -13.85
CA ALA A 318 -9.37 -10.41 -13.95
C ALA A 318 -10.18 -11.37 -13.05
N GLY A 319 -11.15 -10.83 -12.33
CA GLY A 319 -11.94 -11.58 -11.34
C GLY A 319 -11.19 -11.95 -10.05
N SER A 320 -9.90 -11.56 -9.90
CA SER A 320 -9.15 -11.74 -8.65
C SER A 320 -9.35 -10.58 -7.68
N GLY A 321 -9.00 -10.80 -6.40
CA GLY A 321 -9.23 -9.82 -5.35
C GLY A 321 -8.59 -8.46 -5.61
N GLU A 322 -7.31 -8.40 -6.05
CA GLU A 322 -6.63 -7.12 -6.31
C GLU A 322 -7.23 -6.39 -7.51
N SER A 323 -7.57 -7.11 -8.58
CA SER A 323 -8.23 -6.52 -9.76
C SER A 323 -9.63 -6.00 -9.39
N GLU A 324 -10.39 -6.72 -8.57
CA GLU A 324 -11.71 -6.31 -8.08
C GLU A 324 -11.61 -5.06 -7.17
N ILE A 325 -10.58 -4.95 -6.34
CA ILE A 325 -10.33 -3.76 -5.52
C ILE A 325 -10.03 -2.55 -6.42
N ARG A 326 -9.16 -2.71 -7.45
CA ARG A 326 -8.92 -1.64 -8.43
C ARG A 326 -10.19 -1.26 -9.16
N ARG A 327 -10.98 -2.25 -9.62
CA ARG A 327 -12.27 -2.01 -10.26
C ARG A 327 -13.19 -1.16 -9.38
N TYR A 328 -13.31 -1.52 -8.11
CA TYR A 328 -14.14 -0.81 -7.16
C TYR A 328 -13.72 0.66 -7.00
N ILE A 329 -12.43 0.91 -6.85
CA ILE A 329 -11.92 2.29 -6.71
C ILE A 329 -12.11 3.10 -8.00
N LEU A 330 -11.88 2.48 -9.16
CA LEU A 330 -11.96 3.13 -10.47
C LEU A 330 -13.40 3.37 -10.90
N GLU A 331 -14.28 2.37 -10.82
CA GLU A 331 -15.68 2.50 -11.24
C GLU A 331 -16.49 3.45 -10.34
N ASN A 332 -16.07 3.67 -9.09
CA ASN A 332 -16.62 4.72 -8.24
C ASN A 332 -16.00 6.09 -8.49
N ASP A 333 -15.07 6.22 -9.43
CA ASP A 333 -14.37 7.46 -9.76
C ASP A 333 -13.64 8.09 -8.56
N TRP A 334 -13.01 7.26 -7.71
CA TRP A 334 -12.33 7.76 -6.51
C TRP A 334 -10.83 7.95 -6.71
N LEU A 335 -10.18 7.17 -7.57
CA LEU A 335 -8.74 7.35 -7.84
C LEU A 335 -8.51 8.64 -8.61
N GLU A 336 -7.84 9.61 -8.00
CA GLU A 336 -7.57 10.92 -8.60
C GLU A 336 -6.19 10.96 -9.27
N THR A 337 -5.15 10.55 -8.54
CA THR A 337 -3.76 10.64 -9.02
C THR A 337 -2.91 9.53 -8.45
N ILE A 338 -1.94 9.06 -9.24
CA ILE A 338 -0.85 8.21 -8.77
C ILE A 338 0.47 8.92 -9.08
N VAL A 339 1.33 9.04 -8.07
CA VAL A 339 2.68 9.62 -8.21
C VAL A 339 3.73 8.55 -7.97
N ALA A 340 4.54 8.25 -8.98
CA ALA A 340 5.72 7.40 -8.81
C ALA A 340 6.84 8.18 -8.16
N LEU A 341 7.37 7.67 -7.04
CA LEU A 341 8.46 8.30 -6.28
C LEU A 341 9.84 7.76 -6.70
N PRO A 342 10.92 8.52 -6.45
CA PRO A 342 12.27 8.03 -6.61
C PRO A 342 12.53 6.77 -5.77
N THR A 343 13.33 5.85 -6.30
CA THR A 343 13.87 4.74 -5.52
C THR A 343 14.88 5.24 -4.47
N GLU A 344 15.20 4.44 -3.47
CA GLU A 344 16.14 4.80 -2.39
C GLU A 344 15.75 6.06 -1.60
N LEU A 345 14.45 6.38 -1.58
CA LEU A 345 13.90 7.52 -0.85
C LEU A 345 13.57 7.15 0.61
N PHE A 346 13.23 5.89 0.88
CA PHE A 346 12.86 5.40 2.21
C PHE A 346 14.06 4.78 2.95
N TYR A 347 14.03 4.83 4.29
CA TYR A 347 15.15 4.40 5.15
C TYR A 347 15.43 2.90 5.06
N ASN A 348 14.40 2.08 5.00
CA ASN A 348 14.52 0.62 5.12
C ASN A 348 14.29 -0.12 3.80
N THR A 349 14.01 0.58 2.70
CA THR A 349 13.77 -0.05 1.41
C THR A 349 14.26 0.81 0.25
N GLY A 350 14.79 0.14 -0.78
CA GLY A 350 15.17 0.77 -2.05
C GLY A 350 14.15 0.55 -3.18
N ILE A 351 12.98 -0.05 -2.86
CA ILE A 351 11.98 -0.38 -3.89
C ILE A 351 11.26 0.87 -4.41
N ALA A 352 10.68 0.74 -5.60
CA ALA A 352 9.79 1.76 -6.16
C ALA A 352 8.50 1.87 -5.32
N THR A 353 8.11 3.09 -4.99
CA THR A 353 6.91 3.41 -4.23
C THR A 353 6.06 4.43 -4.95
N TYR A 354 4.78 4.43 -4.65
CA TYR A 354 3.77 5.24 -5.33
C TYR A 354 2.82 5.85 -4.30
N ILE A 355 2.53 7.13 -4.41
CA ILE A 355 1.45 7.77 -3.65
C ILE A 355 0.17 7.64 -4.47
N TRP A 356 -0.86 7.06 -3.88
CA TRP A 356 -2.21 7.05 -4.44
C TRP A 356 -3.05 8.12 -3.74
N LEU A 357 -3.62 9.00 -4.54
CA LEU A 357 -4.63 9.96 -4.09
C LEU A 357 -6.00 9.43 -4.44
N ILE A 358 -6.82 9.24 -3.42
CA ILE A 358 -8.19 8.74 -3.53
C ILE A 358 -9.12 9.79 -2.93
N ARG A 359 -10.14 10.20 -3.69
CA ARG A 359 -11.08 11.24 -3.27
C ARG A 359 -12.47 10.92 -3.79
N ASN A 360 -13.47 10.90 -2.92
CA ASN A 360 -14.87 10.69 -3.34
C ASN A 360 -15.61 12.00 -3.70
N ASN A 361 -14.94 13.11 -3.60
CA ASN A 361 -15.44 14.44 -4.00
C ASN A 361 -14.46 15.14 -4.95
N LYS A 362 -14.20 14.50 -6.11
CA LYS A 362 -13.32 15.07 -7.14
C LYS A 362 -13.87 16.40 -7.69
N PRO A 363 -13.00 17.39 -7.96
CA PRO A 363 -13.36 18.57 -8.72
C PRO A 363 -13.93 18.21 -10.10
N LYS A 364 -14.83 19.03 -10.62
CA LYS A 364 -15.54 18.74 -11.89
C LYS A 364 -14.62 18.41 -13.06
N HIS A 365 -13.48 19.12 -13.18
CA HIS A 365 -12.51 18.91 -14.28
C HIS A 365 -11.72 17.60 -14.17
N ARG A 366 -11.71 16.95 -12.98
CA ARG A 366 -11.04 15.67 -12.73
C ARG A 366 -11.97 14.46 -12.72
N LYS A 367 -13.30 14.68 -12.77
CA LYS A 367 -14.28 13.59 -12.80
C LYS A 367 -14.10 12.72 -14.03
N GLY A 368 -14.13 11.39 -13.85
CA GLY A 368 -13.94 10.40 -14.89
C GLY A 368 -12.50 10.29 -15.40
N LYS A 369 -11.54 10.97 -14.74
CA LYS A 369 -10.14 11.00 -15.17
C LYS A 369 -9.18 10.66 -14.04
N ILE A 370 -8.01 10.16 -14.42
CA ILE A 370 -6.91 9.81 -13.53
C ILE A 370 -5.63 10.45 -14.07
N GLN A 371 -4.87 11.07 -13.18
CA GLN A 371 -3.55 11.59 -13.50
C GLN A 371 -2.46 10.63 -13.02
N LEU A 372 -1.55 10.26 -13.89
CA LEU A 372 -0.30 9.58 -13.54
C LEU A 372 0.84 10.61 -13.57
N ILE A 373 1.60 10.71 -12.49
CA ILE A 373 2.76 11.61 -12.37
C ILE A 373 4.02 10.78 -12.16
N ASN A 374 4.97 10.90 -13.06
CA ASN A 374 6.27 10.25 -12.96
C ASN A 374 7.29 11.17 -12.30
N ALA A 375 7.46 11.05 -11.00
CA ALA A 375 8.42 11.84 -10.22
C ALA A 375 9.71 11.07 -9.89
N VAL A 376 10.03 9.99 -10.58
CA VAL A 376 11.20 9.14 -10.29
C VAL A 376 12.53 9.86 -10.41
N ASP A 377 12.62 10.94 -11.19
CA ASP A 377 13.82 11.75 -11.39
C ASP A 377 13.86 13.04 -10.52
N PHE A 378 12.81 13.28 -9.72
CA PHE A 378 12.74 14.43 -8.81
C PHE A 378 13.45 14.14 -7.50
N TRP A 379 14.79 14.10 -7.52
CA TRP A 379 15.58 13.84 -6.33
C TRP A 379 16.94 14.52 -6.38
N LYS A 380 17.55 14.67 -5.19
CA LYS A 380 18.95 15.05 -5.01
C LYS A 380 19.67 14.02 -4.15
N PRO A 381 20.98 13.79 -4.40
CA PRO A 381 21.74 12.87 -3.58
C PRO A 381 21.91 13.42 -2.16
N MET A 382 21.91 12.54 -1.19
CA MET A 382 22.24 12.87 0.20
C MET A 382 23.77 12.88 0.39
N LYS A 383 24.29 13.80 1.20
CA LYS A 383 25.71 13.83 1.56
C LYS A 383 26.16 12.57 2.31
N ARG A 384 25.24 11.95 3.06
CA ARG A 384 25.44 10.70 3.81
C ARG A 384 24.18 9.85 3.70
N SER A 385 24.36 8.57 3.41
CA SER A 385 23.25 7.62 3.39
C SER A 385 22.71 7.36 4.80
N LEU A 386 21.41 7.14 4.91
CA LEU A 386 20.72 6.75 6.13
C LEU A 386 20.00 5.42 5.86
N GLY A 387 20.64 4.31 6.21
CA GLY A 387 20.18 3.00 5.80
C GLY A 387 20.15 2.86 4.28
N ASN A 388 19.00 2.48 3.71
CA ASN A 388 18.78 2.41 2.26
C ASN A 388 18.48 3.77 1.62
N LYS A 389 18.20 4.80 2.42
CA LYS A 389 17.89 6.13 1.92
C LYS A 389 19.18 6.82 1.46
N ARG A 390 19.28 7.10 0.18
CA ARG A 390 20.41 7.80 -0.47
C ARG A 390 19.97 9.07 -1.20
N ARG A 391 18.67 9.23 -1.39
CA ARG A 391 18.02 10.29 -2.14
C ARG A 391 17.04 11.06 -1.26
N ARG A 392 16.83 12.31 -1.60
CA ARG A 392 15.81 13.17 -0.99
C ARG A 392 15.12 14.00 -2.06
N ILE A 393 13.90 14.38 -1.82
CA ILE A 393 13.17 15.38 -2.61
C ILE A 393 13.28 16.70 -1.86
N ASP A 394 13.77 17.75 -2.50
CA ASP A 394 13.84 19.06 -1.84
C ASP A 394 12.53 19.87 -2.05
N GLU A 395 12.43 21.00 -1.34
CA GLU A 395 11.23 21.84 -1.36
C GLU A 395 10.89 22.35 -2.78
N THR A 396 11.89 22.66 -3.60
CA THR A 396 11.68 23.10 -4.99
C THR A 396 11.05 21.99 -5.81
N GLN A 397 11.55 20.75 -5.67
CA GLN A 397 11.03 19.58 -6.36
C GLN A 397 9.63 19.18 -5.86
N ILE A 398 9.38 19.30 -4.55
CA ILE A 398 8.03 19.12 -3.98
C ILE A 398 7.05 20.11 -4.64
N ASN A 399 7.40 21.39 -4.66
CA ASN A 399 6.55 22.42 -5.26
C ASN A 399 6.31 22.17 -6.76
N GLU A 400 7.31 21.69 -7.49
CA GLU A 400 7.19 21.34 -8.91
C GLU A 400 6.21 20.18 -9.12
N ILE A 401 6.32 19.09 -8.33
CA ILE A 401 5.38 17.96 -8.38
C ILE A 401 3.95 18.43 -8.05
N ILE A 402 3.79 19.29 -7.04
CA ILE A 402 2.50 19.86 -6.67
C ILE A 402 1.92 20.70 -7.81
N GLN A 403 2.74 21.52 -8.49
CA GLN A 403 2.30 22.29 -9.64
C GLN A 403 1.87 21.39 -10.80
N ILE A 404 2.62 20.35 -11.12
CA ILE A 404 2.24 19.34 -12.12
C ILE A 404 0.88 18.72 -11.76
N HIS A 405 0.67 18.39 -10.48
CA HIS A 405 -0.61 17.87 -10.00
C HIS A 405 -1.74 18.90 -10.19
N LYS A 406 -1.55 20.15 -9.76
CA LYS A 406 -2.58 21.21 -9.81
C LYS A 406 -2.92 21.64 -11.24
N THR A 407 -1.93 21.74 -12.13
CA THR A 407 -2.14 22.11 -13.53
C THR A 407 -3.00 21.11 -14.29
N PHE A 408 -2.90 19.83 -13.93
CA PHE A 408 -3.68 18.73 -14.50
C PHE A 408 -3.59 18.65 -16.03
N ASP A 409 -2.37 18.75 -16.57
CA ASP A 409 -2.09 18.68 -18.00
C ASP A 409 -1.23 17.46 -18.36
N THR A 410 -1.31 17.03 -19.61
CA THR A 410 -0.43 15.99 -20.16
C THR A 410 0.91 16.61 -20.57
N GLY A 411 2.01 16.03 -20.11
CA GLY A 411 3.38 16.46 -20.39
C GLY A 411 4.40 15.34 -20.17
N PRO A 412 5.69 15.68 -20.10
CA PRO A 412 6.75 14.69 -19.91
C PRO A 412 6.60 13.87 -18.62
N TYR A 413 6.17 14.51 -17.55
CA TYR A 413 6.04 13.93 -16.22
C TYR A 413 4.59 13.63 -15.81
N SER A 414 3.62 13.97 -16.63
CA SER A 414 2.19 13.81 -16.31
C SER A 414 1.41 13.30 -17.52
N LYS A 415 0.52 12.34 -17.28
CA LYS A 415 -0.42 11.85 -18.29
C LYS A 415 -1.80 11.70 -17.69
N ILE A 416 -2.82 12.07 -18.46
CA ILE A 416 -4.23 12.00 -18.07
C ILE A 416 -4.90 10.86 -18.83
N PHE A 417 -5.63 10.02 -18.11
CA PHE A 417 -6.34 8.86 -18.62
C PHE A 417 -7.81 8.91 -18.22
N GLU A 418 -8.65 8.26 -19.00
CA GLU A 418 -10.01 7.91 -18.59
C GLU A 418 -9.98 6.62 -17.76
N LEU A 419 -11.00 6.40 -16.95
CA LEU A 419 -11.08 5.21 -16.08
C LEU A 419 -10.98 3.91 -16.88
N GLU A 420 -11.58 3.89 -18.07
CA GLU A 420 -11.64 2.72 -18.96
C GLU A 420 -10.30 2.39 -19.63
N ASP A 421 -9.33 3.31 -19.65
CA ASP A 421 -7.99 3.06 -20.19
C ASP A 421 -7.22 2.00 -19.39
N PHE A 422 -7.66 1.76 -18.15
CA PHE A 422 -7.08 0.76 -17.25
C PHE A 422 -7.89 -0.55 -17.21
N ALA A 423 -8.98 -0.63 -17.94
CA ALA A 423 -9.79 -1.84 -18.03
C ALA A 423 -9.34 -2.74 -19.19
N PHE A 424 -9.46 -4.04 -19.00
CA PHE A 424 -9.25 -5.04 -20.03
C PHE A 424 -10.27 -6.17 -19.94
N ARG A 425 -10.43 -6.89 -21.06
CA ARG A 425 -11.18 -8.16 -21.09
C ARG A 425 -10.18 -9.29 -21.12
N LYS A 426 -10.33 -10.22 -20.20
CA LYS A 426 -9.71 -11.52 -20.24
C LYS A 426 -10.70 -12.49 -20.90
N VAL A 427 -10.36 -12.96 -22.07
CA VAL A 427 -11.18 -13.92 -22.80
C VAL A 427 -10.52 -15.30 -22.76
N PHE A 428 -11.30 -16.31 -22.39
CA PHE A 428 -10.86 -17.71 -22.40
C PHE A 428 -11.28 -18.33 -23.72
N LEU A 429 -10.33 -18.90 -24.41
CA LEU A 429 -10.50 -19.42 -25.75
C LEU A 429 -10.33 -20.93 -25.77
N ASP A 430 -11.24 -21.59 -26.50
CA ASP A 430 -11.02 -22.93 -26.99
C ASP A 430 -10.52 -22.83 -28.44
N LEU A 431 -9.29 -23.26 -28.70
CA LEU A 431 -8.63 -23.24 -29.99
C LEU A 431 -8.66 -24.64 -30.60
N GLU A 432 -9.16 -24.77 -31.85
CA GLU A 432 -9.08 -26.01 -32.61
C GLU A 432 -7.64 -26.21 -33.13
N GLU A 433 -6.98 -27.32 -32.75
CA GLU A 433 -5.68 -27.65 -33.33
C GLU A 433 -5.81 -28.14 -34.78
N THR A 434 -4.91 -27.66 -35.66
CA THR A 434 -4.84 -28.06 -37.05
C THR A 434 -3.44 -28.61 -37.39
N ASP A 435 -3.39 -29.53 -38.36
CA ASP A 435 -2.13 -29.99 -38.92
C ASP A 435 -1.49 -28.91 -39.83
N GLU A 436 -0.32 -29.20 -40.42
CA GLU A 436 0.41 -28.32 -41.33
C GLU A 436 -0.39 -27.97 -42.62
N ASN A 437 -1.45 -28.72 -42.94
CA ASN A 437 -2.33 -28.51 -44.08
C ASN A 437 -3.63 -27.77 -43.69
N GLY A 438 -3.81 -27.40 -42.42
CA GLY A 438 -4.99 -26.72 -41.90
C GLY A 438 -6.18 -27.66 -41.57
N ASN A 439 -6.00 -28.99 -41.58
CA ASN A 439 -7.04 -29.93 -41.20
C ASN A 439 -7.11 -30.05 -39.69
N PRO A 440 -8.33 -30.17 -39.09
CA PRO A 440 -8.47 -30.36 -37.66
C PRO A 440 -7.77 -31.65 -37.17
N ILE A 441 -6.91 -31.53 -36.17
CA ILE A 441 -6.38 -32.68 -35.45
C ILE A 441 -7.47 -33.18 -34.50
N THR A 442 -7.71 -34.50 -34.55
CA THR A 442 -8.70 -35.12 -33.64
C THR A 442 -8.03 -35.98 -32.58
N GLU A 443 -8.66 -36.05 -31.43
CA GLU A 443 -8.28 -36.97 -30.35
C GLU A 443 -9.43 -37.89 -30.01
N GLU A 444 -9.10 -39.11 -29.62
CA GLU A 444 -10.08 -40.08 -29.14
C GLU A 444 -10.54 -39.75 -27.73
N LYS A 445 -11.84 -39.60 -27.54
CA LYS A 445 -12.44 -39.29 -26.25
C LYS A 445 -13.42 -40.37 -25.85
N GLU A 446 -13.23 -40.91 -24.65
CA GLU A 446 -14.17 -41.86 -24.07
C GLU A 446 -15.34 -41.09 -23.39
N VAL A 447 -16.57 -41.39 -23.75
CA VAL A 447 -17.78 -40.80 -23.18
C VAL A 447 -18.76 -41.89 -22.73
N THR A 448 -19.52 -41.62 -21.66
CA THR A 448 -20.56 -42.54 -21.22
C THR A 448 -21.86 -42.23 -21.95
N VAL A 449 -22.43 -43.23 -22.62
CA VAL A 449 -23.73 -43.11 -23.32
C VAL A 449 -24.81 -43.81 -22.50
N ALA A 450 -25.87 -43.06 -22.16
CA ALA A 450 -27.01 -43.63 -21.47
C ALA A 450 -27.76 -44.62 -22.41
N GLN A 451 -28.10 -45.82 -21.91
CA GLN A 451 -28.74 -46.88 -22.71
C GLN A 451 -30.01 -46.43 -23.41
N ASN A 452 -30.77 -45.54 -22.82
CA ASN A 452 -32.00 -44.97 -23.39
C ASN A 452 -31.74 -43.97 -24.54
N LYS A 453 -30.53 -43.42 -24.62
CA LYS A 453 -30.13 -42.46 -25.68
C LYS A 453 -29.41 -43.10 -26.87
N LEU A 454 -29.18 -44.41 -26.85
CA LEU A 454 -28.48 -45.11 -27.93
C LEU A 454 -29.14 -44.94 -29.30
N ASN A 455 -30.47 -45.02 -29.40
CA ASN A 455 -31.18 -44.86 -30.65
C ASN A 455 -30.96 -43.47 -31.30
N ASP A 456 -30.91 -42.44 -30.48
CA ASP A 456 -30.76 -41.07 -30.95
C ASP A 456 -29.29 -40.74 -31.25
N THR A 457 -28.35 -41.48 -30.61
CA THR A 457 -26.91 -41.27 -30.77
C THR A 457 -26.35 -41.97 -32.02
N LEU A 458 -26.90 -43.14 -32.37
CA LEU A 458 -26.37 -43.96 -33.44
C LEU A 458 -27.15 -43.75 -34.75
N LEU A 459 -26.48 -43.57 -35.88
CA LEU A 459 -27.06 -43.53 -37.18
C LEU A 459 -27.13 -44.96 -37.75
N ILE A 460 -28.27 -45.64 -37.56
CA ILE A 460 -28.48 -47.02 -37.95
C ILE A 460 -28.90 -47.07 -39.42
N LYS A 461 -28.07 -47.61 -40.32
CA LYS A 461 -28.33 -47.70 -41.76
C LYS A 461 -28.66 -49.10 -42.25
N THR A 462 -28.23 -50.15 -41.56
CA THR A 462 -28.27 -51.53 -42.00
C THR A 462 -29.03 -52.46 -41.05
N ALA A 463 -29.47 -53.64 -41.56
CA ALA A 463 -30.13 -54.67 -40.73
C ALA A 463 -29.16 -55.28 -39.72
N ASP A 464 -27.86 -55.37 -40.07
CA ASP A 464 -26.81 -55.87 -39.18
C ASP A 464 -26.58 -54.91 -37.99
N GLU A 465 -26.54 -53.60 -38.25
CA GLU A 465 -26.42 -52.58 -37.18
C GLU A 465 -27.62 -52.62 -36.23
N LYS A 466 -28.85 -52.87 -36.75
CA LYS A 466 -30.03 -53.07 -35.90
C LYS A 466 -29.86 -54.27 -34.95
N LYS A 467 -29.32 -55.37 -35.46
CA LYS A 467 -29.04 -56.58 -34.68
C LYS A 467 -27.99 -56.31 -33.61
N ARG A 468 -26.88 -55.65 -33.96
CA ARG A 468 -25.82 -55.24 -33.02
C ARG A 468 -26.34 -54.30 -31.94
N LEU A 469 -27.22 -53.35 -32.29
CA LEU A 469 -27.86 -52.49 -31.32
C LEU A 469 -28.75 -53.27 -30.33
N ALA A 470 -29.47 -54.30 -30.81
CA ALA A 470 -30.26 -55.16 -29.95
C ALA A 470 -29.38 -55.96 -28.98
N GLU A 471 -28.24 -56.46 -29.45
CA GLU A 471 -27.23 -57.14 -28.62
C GLU A 471 -26.63 -56.22 -27.55
N LEU A 472 -26.37 -54.95 -27.87
CA LEU A 472 -25.94 -53.94 -26.90
C LEU A 472 -26.96 -53.68 -25.81
N LYS A 473 -28.25 -53.72 -26.15
CA LYS A 473 -29.35 -53.48 -25.21
C LYS A 473 -29.68 -54.71 -24.35
N ASP A 474 -29.28 -55.91 -24.77
CA ASP A 474 -29.49 -57.11 -23.99
C ASP A 474 -28.57 -57.17 -22.79
N LYS A 475 -29.11 -57.12 -21.59
CA LYS A 475 -28.38 -57.18 -20.33
C LYS A 475 -27.67 -58.54 -20.11
N LYS A 476 -28.14 -59.61 -20.73
CA LYS A 476 -27.60 -60.96 -20.62
C LYS A 476 -26.59 -61.30 -21.73
N GLY A 477 -26.38 -60.39 -22.70
CA GLY A 477 -25.44 -60.57 -23.78
C GLY A 477 -23.98 -60.53 -23.31
N LYS A 478 -23.09 -61.16 -24.08
CA LYS A 478 -21.64 -61.15 -23.81
C LYS A 478 -21.09 -59.74 -23.94
N GLU A 479 -20.01 -59.47 -23.22
CA GLU A 479 -19.19 -58.27 -23.44
C GLU A 479 -18.76 -58.20 -24.91
N GLY A 480 -18.77 -57.00 -25.50
CA GLY A 480 -18.41 -56.82 -26.88
C GLY A 480 -18.15 -55.35 -27.21
N GLU A 481 -17.45 -55.16 -28.33
CA GLU A 481 -17.16 -53.85 -28.88
C GLU A 481 -17.84 -53.78 -30.27
N PHE A 482 -18.62 -52.72 -30.47
CA PHE A 482 -19.37 -52.51 -31.70
C PHE A 482 -19.11 -51.11 -32.24
N THR A 483 -18.81 -51.00 -33.50
CA THR A 483 -18.59 -49.71 -34.19
C THR A 483 -19.85 -49.36 -35.02
N PHE A 484 -20.33 -48.14 -34.85
CA PHE A 484 -21.49 -47.57 -35.56
C PHE A 484 -21.15 -46.18 -36.09
N ASN A 485 -21.95 -45.70 -37.03
CA ASN A 485 -21.87 -44.29 -37.42
C ASN A 485 -22.56 -43.41 -36.35
N LEU A 486 -21.93 -42.30 -35.97
CA LEU A 486 -22.54 -41.32 -35.10
C LEU A 486 -23.66 -40.58 -35.85
N ASN A 487 -24.80 -40.40 -35.22
CA ASN A 487 -25.85 -39.54 -35.75
C ASN A 487 -25.42 -38.07 -35.64
N PRO A 488 -25.22 -37.33 -36.76
CA PRO A 488 -24.76 -35.92 -36.74
C PRO A 488 -25.71 -34.98 -35.96
N GLU A 489 -27.00 -35.34 -35.88
CA GLU A 489 -28.03 -34.55 -35.18
C GLU A 489 -28.13 -34.91 -33.69
N SER A 490 -27.36 -35.90 -33.23
CA SER A 490 -27.44 -36.35 -31.83
C SER A 490 -26.92 -35.28 -30.86
N GLU A 491 -27.40 -35.33 -29.63
CA GLU A 491 -26.91 -34.50 -28.54
C GLU A 491 -25.39 -34.70 -28.35
N LEU A 492 -24.90 -35.93 -28.56
CA LEU A 492 -23.48 -36.25 -28.42
C LEU A 492 -22.66 -35.59 -29.53
N ALA A 493 -23.09 -35.64 -30.80
CA ALA A 493 -22.45 -34.99 -31.93
C ALA A 493 -22.41 -33.47 -31.75
N THR A 494 -23.51 -32.86 -31.37
CA THR A 494 -23.62 -31.42 -31.14
C THR A 494 -22.74 -30.97 -29.98
N LYS A 495 -22.77 -31.69 -28.87
CA LYS A 495 -21.98 -31.37 -27.66
C LYS A 495 -20.45 -31.42 -27.92
N HIS A 496 -20.03 -32.38 -28.72
CA HIS A 496 -18.59 -32.59 -29.00
C HIS A 496 -18.15 -32.09 -30.39
N LYS A 497 -19.06 -31.43 -31.15
CA LYS A 497 -18.80 -30.84 -32.47
C LYS A 497 -18.18 -31.82 -33.47
N THR A 498 -18.64 -33.07 -33.44
CA THR A 498 -18.15 -34.14 -34.30
C THR A 498 -19.30 -34.66 -35.18
N ALA A 499 -19.25 -34.38 -36.49
CA ALA A 499 -20.36 -34.64 -37.40
C ALA A 499 -20.26 -35.99 -38.11
N ASP A 500 -19.12 -36.47 -38.54
CA ASP A 500 -18.94 -37.64 -39.42
C ASP A 500 -18.01 -38.70 -38.83
N ALA A 501 -18.18 -38.96 -37.52
CA ALA A 501 -17.33 -39.92 -36.84
C ALA A 501 -18.00 -41.29 -36.65
N SER A 502 -17.21 -42.36 -36.78
CA SER A 502 -17.57 -43.65 -36.26
C SER A 502 -17.48 -43.64 -34.72
N ILE A 503 -18.43 -44.24 -34.08
CA ILE A 503 -18.48 -44.37 -32.62
C ILE A 503 -18.29 -45.86 -32.26
N THR A 504 -17.30 -46.18 -31.47
CA THR A 504 -17.08 -47.50 -30.92
C THR A 504 -17.65 -47.59 -29.52
N ILE A 505 -18.64 -48.47 -29.35
CA ILE A 505 -19.31 -48.68 -28.08
C ILE A 505 -18.82 -49.96 -27.42
N ARG A 506 -18.31 -49.84 -26.21
CA ARG A 506 -17.88 -50.96 -25.38
C ARG A 506 -18.94 -51.26 -24.34
N LYS A 507 -19.35 -52.53 -24.28
CA LYS A 507 -20.23 -53.05 -23.26
C LYS A 507 -19.36 -53.55 -22.10
N ALA A 508 -19.41 -52.83 -20.98
CA ALA A 508 -18.69 -53.21 -19.77
C ALA A 508 -19.68 -53.48 -18.64
N LEU A 509 -19.47 -54.54 -17.86
CA LEU A 509 -20.24 -54.83 -16.65
C LEU A 509 -19.49 -54.26 -15.44
N ASP A 510 -20.08 -53.25 -14.80
CA ASP A 510 -19.60 -52.75 -13.51
C ASP A 510 -20.59 -53.26 -12.44
N GLY A 511 -20.25 -54.39 -11.84
CA GLY A 511 -21.17 -55.12 -10.94
C GLY A 511 -22.42 -55.57 -11.67
N ASN A 512 -23.59 -55.20 -11.17
CA ASN A 512 -24.91 -55.54 -11.79
C ASN A 512 -25.42 -54.49 -12.78
N LYS A 513 -24.64 -53.48 -13.11
CA LYS A 513 -25.01 -52.38 -14.03
C LYS A 513 -24.31 -52.53 -15.36
N LEU A 514 -25.07 -52.41 -16.47
CA LEU A 514 -24.54 -52.35 -17.81
C LEU A 514 -24.05 -50.91 -18.05
N GLY A 515 -22.71 -50.72 -18.15
CA GLY A 515 -22.11 -49.48 -18.57
C GLY A 515 -21.87 -49.50 -20.10
N LEU A 516 -22.20 -48.42 -20.78
CA LEU A 516 -21.92 -48.23 -22.21
C LEU A 516 -20.95 -47.07 -22.33
N LYS A 517 -19.74 -47.39 -22.76
CA LYS A 517 -18.69 -46.41 -23.06
C LYS A 517 -18.53 -46.30 -24.57
N ALA A 518 -18.46 -45.10 -25.04
CA ALA A 518 -18.28 -44.83 -26.44
C ALA A 518 -16.97 -44.03 -26.67
N SER A 519 -16.15 -44.51 -27.56
CA SER A 519 -14.99 -43.73 -28.07
C SER A 519 -15.42 -42.93 -29.29
N ILE A 520 -15.24 -41.63 -29.24
CA ILE A 520 -15.52 -40.72 -30.32
C ILE A 520 -14.29 -39.90 -30.67
N ASN A 521 -14.06 -39.62 -31.93
CA ASN A 521 -13.04 -38.68 -32.35
C ASN A 521 -13.59 -37.26 -32.26
N VAL A 522 -12.99 -36.46 -31.45
CA VAL A 522 -13.37 -35.04 -31.25
C VAL A 522 -12.24 -34.13 -31.70
N PRO A 523 -12.52 -32.91 -32.17
CA PRO A 523 -11.47 -31.95 -32.43
C PRO A 523 -10.60 -31.75 -31.17
N LYS A 524 -9.31 -31.78 -31.31
CA LYS A 524 -8.39 -31.51 -30.22
C LYS A 524 -8.44 -30.02 -29.91
N ILE A 525 -8.82 -29.70 -28.67
CA ILE A 525 -8.99 -28.34 -28.20
C ILE A 525 -7.84 -27.97 -27.27
N VAL A 526 -7.16 -26.88 -27.57
CA VAL A 526 -6.19 -26.24 -26.69
C VAL A 526 -6.85 -25.02 -26.07
N LYS A 527 -6.71 -24.92 -24.75
CA LYS A 527 -7.19 -23.73 -24.03
C LYS A 527 -6.16 -22.65 -24.04
N ASP A 528 -6.59 -21.44 -24.34
CA ASP A 528 -5.74 -20.26 -24.36
C ASP A 528 -6.47 -19.09 -23.71
N THR A 529 -5.74 -18.00 -23.50
CA THR A 529 -6.29 -16.82 -22.83
C THR A 529 -5.69 -15.57 -23.44
N GLU A 530 -6.55 -14.64 -23.87
CA GLU A 530 -6.14 -13.36 -24.42
C GLU A 530 -6.61 -12.20 -23.54
N TYR A 531 -5.77 -11.15 -23.48
CA TYR A 531 -6.02 -9.93 -22.73
C TYR A 531 -6.22 -8.76 -23.70
N ILE A 532 -7.46 -8.32 -23.81
CA ILE A 532 -7.87 -7.32 -24.81
C ILE A 532 -8.16 -6.01 -24.09
N PRO A 533 -7.52 -4.87 -24.47
CA PRO A 533 -7.88 -3.57 -23.92
C PRO A 533 -9.39 -3.31 -24.04
N TRP A 534 -9.99 -2.71 -22.99
CA TRP A 534 -11.45 -2.57 -22.96
C TRP A 534 -12.03 -1.77 -24.12
N LYS A 535 -11.30 -0.77 -24.60
CA LYS A 535 -11.71 0.11 -25.72
C LYS A 535 -11.53 -0.52 -27.09
N ASP A 536 -10.80 -1.63 -27.21
CA ASP A 536 -10.55 -2.30 -28.48
C ASP A 536 -11.75 -3.20 -28.89
N ASP A 537 -11.97 -3.31 -30.20
CA ASP A 537 -12.94 -4.28 -30.73
C ASP A 537 -12.41 -5.70 -30.54
N LYS A 538 -13.16 -6.48 -29.77
CA LYS A 538 -12.79 -7.83 -29.36
C LYS A 538 -12.58 -8.77 -30.54
N GLU A 539 -13.52 -8.75 -31.51
CA GLU A 539 -13.45 -9.67 -32.64
C GLU A 539 -12.33 -9.29 -33.62
N ALA A 540 -12.13 -8.00 -33.85
CA ALA A 540 -11.04 -7.51 -34.67
C ALA A 540 -9.66 -7.84 -34.05
N PHE A 541 -9.55 -7.69 -32.71
CA PHE A 541 -8.34 -8.05 -31.97
C PHE A 541 -8.05 -9.55 -32.11
N LEU A 542 -9.02 -10.42 -31.82
CA LEU A 542 -8.83 -11.87 -31.88
C LEU A 542 -8.52 -12.37 -33.29
N LYS A 543 -9.14 -11.79 -34.33
CA LYS A 543 -8.83 -12.12 -35.72
C LYS A 543 -7.39 -11.78 -36.12
N LYS A 544 -6.81 -10.77 -35.49
CA LYS A 544 -5.44 -10.33 -35.76
C LYS A 544 -4.39 -11.17 -35.02
N GLU A 545 -4.66 -11.45 -33.74
CA GLU A 545 -3.68 -12.07 -32.82
C GLU A 545 -3.79 -13.60 -32.78
N VAL A 546 -4.96 -14.17 -33.08
CA VAL A 546 -5.23 -15.61 -32.98
C VAL A 546 -5.45 -16.19 -34.38
N GLU A 547 -4.45 -16.86 -34.91
CA GLU A 547 -4.48 -17.47 -36.28
C GLU A 547 -5.42 -18.69 -36.34
N LYS A 548 -5.58 -19.43 -35.23
CA LYS A 548 -6.39 -20.65 -35.16
C LYS A 548 -7.87 -20.31 -35.04
N LYS A 549 -8.73 -21.25 -35.44
CA LYS A 549 -10.17 -21.15 -35.21
C LYS A 549 -10.44 -21.20 -33.71
N TRP A 550 -11.14 -20.19 -33.19
CA TRP A 550 -11.39 -20.01 -31.78
C TRP A 550 -12.88 -19.92 -31.44
N GLN A 551 -13.17 -20.25 -30.18
CA GLN A 551 -14.47 -19.99 -29.55
C GLN A 551 -14.24 -19.41 -28.17
N ILE A 552 -14.90 -18.29 -27.86
CA ILE A 552 -14.89 -17.71 -26.51
C ILE A 552 -15.76 -18.57 -25.61
N THR A 553 -15.17 -19.05 -24.51
CA THR A 553 -15.88 -19.87 -23.51
C THR A 553 -16.25 -19.07 -22.27
N LYS A 554 -15.46 -18.06 -21.92
CA LYS A 554 -15.68 -17.19 -20.77
C LYS A 554 -15.03 -15.82 -21.01
N GLU A 555 -15.61 -14.79 -20.40
CA GLU A 555 -15.06 -13.44 -20.43
C GLU A 555 -15.10 -12.85 -19.02
N GLU A 556 -14.02 -12.19 -18.60
CA GLU A 556 -13.91 -11.50 -17.33
C GLU A 556 -13.35 -10.09 -17.56
N LYS A 557 -13.89 -9.10 -16.83
CA LYS A 557 -13.38 -7.74 -16.84
C LYS A 557 -12.33 -7.60 -15.73
N GLY A 558 -11.18 -7.08 -16.09
CA GLY A 558 -10.09 -6.78 -15.15
C GLY A 558 -9.65 -5.33 -15.23
N TYR A 559 -8.86 -4.92 -14.24
CA TYR A 559 -8.26 -3.60 -14.19
C TYR A 559 -6.78 -3.71 -13.82
N GLU A 560 -5.95 -3.01 -14.58
CA GLU A 560 -4.50 -2.91 -14.37
C GLU A 560 -4.04 -1.50 -14.68
N ILE A 561 -3.06 -0.99 -13.91
CA ILE A 561 -2.48 0.34 -14.12
C ILE A 561 -1.01 0.14 -14.52
N PRO A 562 -0.71 -0.05 -15.81
CA PRO A 562 0.65 -0.34 -16.29
C PRO A 562 1.50 0.95 -16.29
N PHE A 563 1.76 1.50 -15.12
CA PHE A 563 2.38 2.80 -14.90
C PHE A 563 3.66 3.00 -15.72
N THR A 564 4.59 2.07 -15.61
CA THR A 564 5.90 2.12 -16.32
C THR A 564 5.75 2.13 -17.83
N ARG A 565 4.79 1.39 -18.38
CA ARG A 565 4.53 1.36 -19.84
C ARG A 565 4.17 2.74 -20.38
N HIS A 566 3.44 3.54 -19.62
CA HIS A 566 2.99 4.86 -20.07
C HIS A 566 4.11 5.91 -20.09
N PHE A 567 5.18 5.72 -19.30
CA PHE A 567 6.33 6.62 -19.25
C PHE A 567 7.59 6.02 -19.87
N TYR A 568 7.50 4.83 -20.45
CA TYR A 568 8.63 4.21 -21.11
C TYR A 568 8.98 4.98 -22.38
N VAL A 569 10.23 5.45 -22.44
CA VAL A 569 10.82 6.03 -23.62
C VAL A 569 11.91 5.08 -24.10
N TYR A 570 11.74 4.53 -25.30
CA TYR A 570 12.74 3.67 -25.88
C TYR A 570 14.05 4.45 -26.06
N GLN A 571 15.09 4.00 -25.39
CA GLN A 571 16.45 4.49 -25.61
C GLN A 571 17.17 3.47 -26.48
N PRO A 572 17.54 3.82 -27.73
CA PRO A 572 18.32 2.94 -28.55
C PRO A 572 19.65 2.62 -27.87
N LEU A 573 20.07 1.36 -27.98
CA LEU A 573 21.38 0.97 -27.43
C LEU A 573 22.46 1.84 -28.09
N ARG A 574 23.32 2.39 -27.24
CA ARG A 574 24.50 3.14 -27.71
C ARG A 574 25.38 2.24 -28.54
N GLN A 575 25.99 2.79 -29.59
CA GLN A 575 26.92 2.03 -30.40
C GLN A 575 28.11 1.60 -29.56
N ALA A 576 28.55 0.35 -29.73
CA ALA A 576 29.65 -0.19 -28.91
C ALA A 576 30.91 0.67 -29.04
N ILE A 577 31.16 1.28 -30.22
CA ILE A 577 32.30 2.16 -30.46
C ILE A 577 32.26 3.44 -29.60
N GLU A 578 31.08 4.02 -29.37
CA GLU A 578 30.90 5.20 -28.52
C GLU A 578 31.20 4.85 -27.05
N VAL A 579 30.73 3.69 -26.59
CA VAL A 579 30.98 3.21 -25.24
C VAL A 579 32.47 2.94 -24.99
N VAL A 580 33.14 2.28 -25.95
CA VAL A 580 34.58 2.01 -25.89
C VAL A 580 35.39 3.30 -25.88
N TYR A 581 34.99 4.29 -26.68
CA TYR A 581 35.65 5.60 -26.69
C TYR A 581 35.53 6.33 -25.35
N GLU A 582 34.33 6.32 -24.73
CA GLU A 582 34.08 6.95 -23.45
C GLU A 582 34.86 6.25 -22.31
N ILE A 583 34.90 4.90 -22.32
CA ILE A 583 35.73 4.13 -21.39
C ILE A 583 37.19 4.56 -21.52
N GLY A 584 37.74 4.70 -22.74
CA GLY A 584 39.11 5.15 -22.94
C GLY A 584 39.38 6.57 -22.47
N LEU A 585 38.37 7.47 -22.50
CA LEU A 585 38.49 8.81 -21.90
C LEU A 585 38.52 8.76 -20.38
N LEU A 586 37.63 7.98 -19.77
CA LEU A 586 37.57 7.81 -18.31
C LEU A 586 38.83 7.13 -17.75
N GLU A 587 39.42 6.18 -18.47
CA GLU A 587 40.68 5.54 -18.09
C GLU A 587 41.85 6.55 -18.09
N LYS A 588 41.89 7.44 -19.10
CA LYS A 588 42.90 8.53 -19.13
C LYS A 588 42.72 9.50 -17.99
N GLU A 589 41.49 9.93 -17.71
CA GLU A 589 41.18 10.82 -16.58
C GLU A 589 41.54 10.18 -15.24
N ASN A 590 41.20 8.90 -15.06
CA ASN A 590 41.55 8.15 -13.86
C ASN A 590 43.06 8.04 -13.69
N THR A 591 43.81 7.78 -14.76
CA THR A 591 45.27 7.73 -14.73
C THR A 591 45.87 9.08 -14.35
N LEU A 592 45.33 10.19 -14.85
CA LEU A 592 45.78 11.55 -14.47
C LEU A 592 45.54 11.82 -12.98
N LEU A 593 44.31 11.50 -12.48
CA LEU A 593 43.96 11.67 -11.07
C LEU A 593 44.83 10.80 -10.16
N MET A 594 45.13 9.56 -10.55
CA MET A 594 46.01 8.67 -9.78
C MET A 594 47.46 9.21 -9.74
N ASN A 595 47.96 9.76 -10.84
CA ASN A 595 49.26 10.40 -10.87
C ASN A 595 49.32 11.66 -9.98
N GLU A 596 48.27 12.48 -9.96
CA GLU A 596 48.14 13.63 -9.06
C GLU A 596 48.14 13.23 -7.59
N LEU A 597 47.58 12.06 -7.26
CA LEU A 597 47.57 11.49 -5.92
C LEU A 597 48.86 10.75 -5.56
N GLY A 598 49.85 10.68 -6.49
CA GLY A 598 51.11 9.99 -6.27
C GLY A 598 50.99 8.46 -6.24
N ILE A 599 49.92 7.90 -6.79
CA ILE A 599 49.66 6.45 -6.87
C ILE A 599 50.12 6.00 -8.25
N ASN A 600 51.26 5.35 -8.35
CA ASN A 600 51.71 4.68 -9.56
C ASN A 600 51.07 3.29 -9.63
N LEU A 601 50.29 3.02 -10.69
CA LEU A 601 49.78 1.69 -11.02
C LEU A 601 50.82 0.89 -11.79
#